data_0a3e0b3d29c7d1fc4af6b2485d096860
#
_entry.id   0a3e0b3d29c7d1fc4af6b2485d096860
#
_cell.length_a   1.000
_cell.length_b   1.000
_cell.length_c   1.000
_cell.angle_alpha   90.00
_cell.angle_beta   90.00
_cell.angle_gamma   90.00
#
_symmetry.space_group_name_H-M   'P 1'
#
loop_
_entity.id
_entity.type
_entity.pdbx_description
1 polymer ?
#
loop_
_entity_poly.entity_id
_entity_poly.type
_entity_poly.pdbx_seq_one_letter_code
_entity_poly.pdbx_strand_id
1 'polypeptide(L)'
;MNNLDKYKKLFFSTFKLSACTFGGGFVIIPLMRKKFVEDLGWIEEDEMLDLTAIAQSSPGAIAVNASILVGYHVAGFPGAIITVFGTVLPPLIIISIISLFYQAFRDNAIVNIAMAGMLCGVAAVICDVVMNMAKSIFQKNILQKRAEALFYYPIKQKVNFPLDKSLP
;
A
#
# COMPACT_ATOMS: atom_id res chain seq x y z
N MET A 1 8.93 -28.63 12.71
CA MET A 1 7.56 -28.10 12.89
C MET A 1 6.65 -28.85 11.94
N ASN A 2 5.56 -29.46 12.44
CA ASN A 2 4.62 -30.17 11.55
C ASN A 2 3.99 -29.16 10.57
N ASN A 3 3.77 -29.58 9.31
CA ASN A 3 3.17 -28.72 8.30
C ASN A 3 1.81 -28.14 8.75
N LEU A 4 1.04 -28.93 9.50
CA LEU A 4 -0.25 -28.52 10.05
C LEU A 4 -0.14 -27.36 11.04
N ASP A 5 0.87 -27.38 11.90
CA ASP A 5 1.11 -26.30 12.88
C ASP A 5 1.58 -25.02 12.21
N LYS A 6 2.35 -25.16 11.12
CA LYS A 6 2.76 -24.02 10.27
C LYS A 6 1.55 -23.35 9.64
N TYR A 7 0.62 -24.10 9.05
CA TYR A 7 -0.60 -23.56 8.44
C TYR A 7 -1.52 -22.90 9.46
N LYS A 8 -1.72 -23.52 10.62
CA LYS A 8 -2.51 -22.91 11.72
C LYS A 8 -1.90 -21.59 12.17
N LYS A 9 -0.59 -21.57 12.40
CA LYS A 9 0.12 -20.37 12.83
C LYS A 9 0.07 -19.26 11.79
N LEU A 10 0.16 -19.61 10.51
CA LEU A 10 0.04 -18.70 9.38
C LEU A 10 -1.37 -18.09 9.33
N PHE A 11 -2.42 -18.91 9.40
CA PHE A 11 -3.82 -18.47 9.44
C PHE A 11 -4.09 -17.53 10.61
N PHE A 12 -3.78 -17.93 11.84
CA PHE A 12 -4.03 -17.10 13.02
C PHE A 12 -3.23 -15.81 13.03
N SER A 13 -2.02 -15.81 12.49
CA SER A 13 -1.23 -14.58 12.36
C SER A 13 -1.86 -13.59 11.41
N THR A 14 -2.25 -14.01 10.21
CA THR A 14 -2.92 -13.15 9.22
C THR A 14 -4.32 -12.73 9.67
N PHE A 15 -5.07 -13.62 10.32
CA PHE A 15 -6.37 -13.31 10.90
C PHE A 15 -6.28 -12.22 11.98
N LYS A 16 -5.34 -12.38 12.92
CA LYS A 16 -5.11 -11.40 14.00
C LYS A 16 -4.65 -10.06 13.46
N LEU A 17 -3.73 -10.07 12.49
CA LEU A 17 -3.26 -8.85 11.84
C LEU A 17 -4.40 -8.12 11.15
N SER A 18 -5.22 -8.83 10.37
CA SER A 18 -6.36 -8.23 9.68
C SER A 18 -7.44 -7.72 10.63
N ALA A 19 -7.75 -8.46 11.69
CA ALA A 19 -8.74 -8.06 12.70
C ALA A 19 -8.32 -6.82 13.51
N CYS A 20 -7.02 -6.67 13.77
CA CYS A 20 -6.48 -5.57 14.59
C CYS A 20 -5.98 -4.38 13.77
N THR A 21 -6.00 -4.46 12.44
CA THR A 21 -5.50 -3.37 11.57
C THR A 21 -6.63 -2.39 11.24
N PHE A 22 -6.61 -1.26 11.92
CA PHE A 22 -7.44 -0.10 11.59
C PHE A 22 -6.58 0.94 10.86
N GLY A 23 -7.04 1.47 9.72
CA GLY A 23 -6.33 2.54 9.00
C GLY A 23 -5.88 2.22 7.58
N GLY A 24 -6.33 1.08 7.03
CA GLY A 24 -6.13 0.74 5.61
C GLY A 24 -4.92 -0.15 5.33
N GLY A 25 -4.75 -0.50 4.05
CA GLY A 25 -3.78 -1.50 3.60
C GLY A 25 -2.30 -1.15 3.84
N PHE A 26 -1.96 0.12 4.00
CA PHE A 26 -0.58 0.51 4.29
C PHE A 26 -0.14 0.20 5.72
N VAL A 27 -1.07 0.18 6.67
CA VAL A 27 -0.75 -0.11 8.09
C VAL A 27 -0.45 -1.59 8.31
N ILE A 28 -1.02 -2.48 7.49
CA ILE A 28 -0.82 -3.93 7.65
C ILE A 28 0.61 -4.37 7.30
N ILE A 29 1.30 -3.66 6.38
CA ILE A 29 2.64 -4.01 5.92
C ILE A 29 3.67 -4.00 7.06
N PRO A 30 3.83 -2.90 7.84
CA PRO A 30 4.72 -2.89 8.99
C PRO A 30 4.38 -3.96 10.04
N LEU A 31 3.09 -4.27 10.20
CA LEU A 31 2.65 -5.32 11.13
C LEU A 31 2.99 -6.72 10.61
N MET A 32 2.88 -6.96 9.30
CA MET A 32 3.32 -8.21 8.68
C MET A 32 4.83 -8.37 8.79
N ARG A 33 5.61 -7.31 8.51
CA ARG A 33 7.05 -7.31 8.68
C ARG A 33 7.43 -7.69 10.11
N LYS A 34 6.88 -7.00 11.11
CA LYS A 34 7.12 -7.33 12.50
C LYS A 34 6.78 -8.79 12.81
N LYS A 35 5.66 -9.31 12.29
CA LYS A 35 5.21 -10.66 12.59
C LYS A 35 6.02 -11.74 11.88
N PHE A 36 6.30 -11.60 10.59
CA PHE A 36 6.91 -12.66 9.78
C PHE A 36 8.43 -12.56 9.70
N VAL A 37 9.01 -11.39 9.84
CA VAL A 37 10.47 -11.19 9.89
C VAL A 37 10.97 -11.23 11.34
N GLU A 38 10.49 -10.31 12.19
CA GLU A 38 11.05 -10.15 13.55
C GLU A 38 10.60 -11.25 14.51
N ASP A 39 9.27 -11.55 14.62
CA ASP A 39 8.74 -12.50 15.59
C ASP A 39 8.93 -13.96 15.18
N LEU A 40 8.72 -14.28 13.90
CA LEU A 40 8.71 -15.66 13.40
C LEU A 40 9.98 -16.04 12.66
N GLY A 41 10.72 -15.08 12.11
CA GLY A 41 11.92 -15.33 11.31
C GLY A 41 11.66 -16.24 10.10
N TRP A 42 10.49 -16.12 9.47
CA TRP A 42 10.10 -16.94 8.33
C TRP A 42 10.46 -16.31 6.99
N ILE A 43 10.70 -15.01 6.99
CA ILE A 43 11.02 -14.21 5.81
C ILE A 43 12.18 -13.29 6.18
N GLU A 44 13.12 -13.09 5.28
CA GLU A 44 14.20 -12.13 5.44
C GLU A 44 13.72 -10.69 5.20
N GLU A 45 14.45 -9.71 5.72
CA GLU A 45 14.09 -8.29 5.62
C GLU A 45 13.98 -7.83 4.17
N ASP A 46 14.97 -8.17 3.35
CA ASP A 46 15.04 -7.77 1.94
C ASP A 46 13.92 -8.44 1.12
N GLU A 47 13.64 -9.71 1.40
CA GLU A 47 12.53 -10.42 0.78
C GLU A 47 11.17 -9.79 1.13
N MET A 48 10.98 -9.37 2.39
CA MET A 48 9.74 -8.70 2.79
C MET A 48 9.56 -7.36 2.10
N LEU A 49 10.64 -6.63 1.82
CA LEU A 49 10.62 -5.39 1.05
C LEU A 49 10.19 -5.65 -0.40
N ASP A 50 10.73 -6.67 -1.03
CA ASP A 50 10.38 -7.07 -2.41
C ASP A 50 8.91 -7.50 -2.51
N LEU A 51 8.45 -8.36 -1.59
CA LEU A 51 7.05 -8.79 -1.53
C LEU A 51 6.10 -7.59 -1.34
N THR A 52 6.51 -6.60 -0.54
CA THR A 52 5.76 -5.38 -0.32
C THR A 52 5.67 -4.53 -1.60
N ALA A 53 6.78 -4.37 -2.32
CA ALA A 53 6.81 -3.62 -3.58
C ALA A 53 5.90 -4.26 -4.64
N ILE A 54 5.91 -5.59 -4.75
CA ILE A 54 5.03 -6.34 -5.65
C ILE A 54 3.56 -6.18 -5.23
N ALA A 55 3.26 -6.29 -3.93
CA ALA A 55 1.90 -6.14 -3.40
C ALA A 55 1.30 -4.76 -3.70
N GLN A 56 2.13 -3.71 -3.62
CA GLN A 56 1.73 -2.33 -3.91
C GLN A 56 1.57 -2.05 -5.40
N SER A 57 2.33 -2.75 -6.25
CA SER A 57 2.25 -2.63 -7.70
C SER A 57 1.05 -3.36 -8.29
N SER A 58 0.51 -4.34 -7.57
CA SER A 58 -0.60 -5.18 -8.01
C SER A 58 -1.94 -4.48 -7.78
N PRO A 59 -2.89 -4.53 -8.75
CA PRO A 59 -4.22 -3.97 -8.56
C PRO A 59 -4.98 -4.75 -7.48
N GLY A 60 -5.69 -4.03 -6.59
CA GLY A 60 -6.50 -4.63 -5.53
C GLY A 60 -6.16 -4.14 -4.12
N ALA A 61 -6.70 -4.83 -3.12
CA ALA A 61 -6.45 -4.51 -1.72
C ALA A 61 -5.00 -4.91 -1.34
N ILE A 62 -4.17 -3.95 -0.98
CA ILE A 62 -2.76 -4.16 -0.61
C ILE A 62 -2.61 -5.23 0.48
N ALA A 63 -3.51 -5.23 1.47
CA ALA A 63 -3.51 -6.20 2.55
C ALA A 63 -3.68 -7.65 2.05
N VAL A 64 -4.57 -7.85 1.08
CA VAL A 64 -4.83 -9.17 0.47
C VAL A 64 -3.65 -9.57 -0.42
N ASN A 65 -3.17 -8.65 -1.28
CA ASN A 65 -2.03 -8.91 -2.13
C ASN A 65 -0.78 -9.29 -1.32
N ALA A 66 -0.46 -8.53 -0.27
CA ALA A 66 0.66 -8.82 0.61
C ALA A 66 0.50 -10.17 1.33
N SER A 67 -0.71 -10.52 1.81
CA SER A 67 -0.94 -11.79 2.47
C SER A 67 -0.83 -12.99 1.53
N ILE A 68 -1.24 -12.85 0.26
CA ILE A 68 -1.03 -13.88 -0.78
C ILE A 68 0.46 -14.14 -0.96
N LEU A 69 1.24 -13.09 -1.16
CA LEU A 69 2.68 -13.20 -1.43
C LEU A 69 3.42 -13.78 -0.23
N VAL A 70 3.16 -13.30 0.98
CA VAL A 70 3.73 -13.83 2.21
C VAL A 70 3.32 -15.30 2.41
N GLY A 71 2.06 -15.65 2.20
CA GLY A 71 1.57 -17.01 2.31
C GLY A 71 2.22 -17.96 1.30
N TYR A 72 2.37 -17.51 0.08
CA TYR A 72 3.02 -18.26 -0.99
C TYR A 72 4.52 -18.47 -0.70
N HIS A 73 5.20 -17.42 -0.25
CA HIS A 73 6.63 -17.50 0.10
C HIS A 73 6.87 -18.49 1.25
N VAL A 74 6.04 -18.46 2.29
CA VAL A 74 6.20 -19.28 3.50
C VAL A 74 5.82 -20.74 3.27
N ALA A 75 4.72 -21.02 2.55
CA ALA A 75 4.15 -22.36 2.48
C ALA A 75 3.60 -22.75 1.08
N GLY A 76 4.03 -22.06 0.04
CA GLY A 76 3.61 -22.31 -1.33
C GLY A 76 2.12 -22.01 -1.59
N PHE A 77 1.56 -22.64 -2.60
CA PHE A 77 0.17 -22.42 -3.00
C PHE A 77 -0.86 -22.63 -1.87
N PRO A 78 -0.81 -23.70 -1.04
CA PRO A 78 -1.73 -23.85 0.08
C PRO A 78 -1.55 -22.75 1.14
N GLY A 79 -0.33 -22.24 1.33
CA GLY A 79 -0.08 -21.10 2.20
C GLY A 79 -0.78 -19.84 1.74
N ALA A 80 -0.74 -19.54 0.44
CA ALA A 80 -1.44 -18.40 -0.14
C ALA A 80 -2.96 -18.47 0.09
N ILE A 81 -3.58 -19.63 -0.13
CA ILE A 81 -5.02 -19.81 0.10
C ILE A 81 -5.37 -19.56 1.58
N ILE A 82 -4.60 -20.14 2.49
CA ILE A 82 -4.84 -20.01 3.94
C ILE A 82 -4.71 -18.55 4.40
N THR A 83 -3.72 -17.82 3.90
CA THR A 83 -3.53 -16.41 4.26
C THR A 83 -4.61 -15.49 3.70
N VAL A 84 -5.13 -15.78 2.50
CA VAL A 84 -6.27 -15.06 1.93
C VAL A 84 -7.49 -15.21 2.82
N PHE A 85 -7.84 -16.44 3.19
CA PHE A 85 -8.95 -16.69 4.11
C PHE A 85 -8.72 -16.01 5.46
N GLY A 86 -7.51 -16.10 6.02
CA GLY A 86 -7.16 -15.42 7.27
C GLY A 86 -7.31 -13.91 7.20
N THR A 87 -7.02 -13.31 6.05
CA THR A 87 -7.09 -11.85 5.87
C THR A 87 -8.51 -11.35 5.56
N VAL A 88 -9.30 -12.11 4.81
CA VAL A 88 -10.64 -11.69 4.35
C VAL A 88 -11.72 -11.99 5.40
N LEU A 89 -11.58 -13.06 6.19
CA LEU A 89 -12.60 -13.46 7.16
C LEU A 89 -12.92 -12.39 8.23
N PRO A 90 -11.93 -11.73 8.89
CA PRO A 90 -12.24 -10.74 9.92
C PRO A 90 -13.11 -9.59 9.43
N PRO A 91 -12.78 -8.87 8.35
CA PRO A 91 -13.62 -7.78 7.86
C PRO A 91 -14.98 -8.30 7.36
N LEU A 92 -15.03 -9.50 6.79
CA LEU A 92 -16.28 -10.11 6.34
C LEU A 92 -17.22 -10.39 7.52
N ILE A 93 -16.73 -10.95 8.61
CA ILE A 93 -17.50 -11.20 9.85
C ILE A 93 -17.99 -9.87 10.43
N ILE A 94 -17.12 -8.86 10.54
CA ILE A 94 -17.47 -7.55 11.09
C ILE A 94 -18.59 -6.90 10.27
N ILE A 95 -18.46 -6.87 8.94
CA ILE A 95 -19.46 -6.28 8.05
C ILE A 95 -20.77 -7.06 8.11
N SER A 96 -20.71 -8.40 8.20
CA SER A 96 -21.91 -9.25 8.32
C SER A 96 -22.67 -8.97 9.62
N ILE A 97 -21.97 -8.83 10.74
CA ILE A 97 -22.57 -8.47 12.03
C ILE A 97 -23.20 -7.08 11.95
N ILE A 98 -22.49 -6.09 11.43
CA ILE A 98 -23.01 -4.73 11.26
C ILE A 98 -24.24 -4.72 10.37
N SER A 99 -24.24 -5.53 9.30
CA SER A 99 -25.37 -5.64 8.38
C SER A 99 -26.64 -6.16 9.05
N LEU A 100 -26.53 -7.11 9.99
CA LEU A 100 -27.68 -7.61 10.76
C LEU A 100 -28.33 -6.52 11.64
N PHE A 101 -27.51 -5.64 12.19
CA PHE A 101 -27.98 -4.54 13.02
C PHE A 101 -28.33 -3.27 12.23
N TYR A 102 -27.97 -3.23 10.93
CA TYR A 102 -28.14 -2.04 10.09
C TYR A 102 -29.58 -1.54 10.02
N GLN A 103 -30.57 -2.45 9.95
CA GLN A 103 -31.98 -2.09 9.91
C GLN A 103 -32.44 -1.36 11.20
N ALA A 104 -31.90 -1.76 12.35
CA ALA A 104 -32.20 -1.10 13.63
C ALA A 104 -31.56 0.30 13.76
N PHE A 105 -30.43 0.54 13.07
CA PHE A 105 -29.71 1.81 13.08
C PHE A 105 -30.14 2.76 11.95
N ARG A 106 -30.67 2.23 10.86
CA ARG A 106 -31.01 3.00 9.65
C ARG A 106 -31.99 4.14 9.91
N ASP A 107 -32.93 3.94 10.81
CA ASP A 107 -33.99 4.92 11.11
C ASP A 107 -33.58 5.90 12.24
N ASN A 108 -32.39 5.77 12.79
CA ASN A 108 -31.88 6.65 13.83
C ASN A 108 -31.22 7.90 13.20
N ALA A 109 -31.80 9.07 13.50
CA ALA A 109 -31.31 10.35 12.98
C ALA A 109 -29.84 10.64 13.36
N ILE A 110 -29.38 10.22 14.55
CA ILE A 110 -28.01 10.43 15.00
C ILE A 110 -27.04 9.61 14.17
N VAL A 111 -27.38 8.37 13.85
CA VAL A 111 -26.55 7.48 13.00
C VAL A 111 -26.45 8.03 11.59
N ASN A 112 -27.55 8.51 11.02
CA ASN A 112 -27.55 9.12 9.69
C ASN A 112 -26.67 10.39 9.60
N ILE A 113 -26.71 11.26 10.62
CA ILE A 113 -25.86 12.44 10.70
C ILE A 113 -24.38 12.05 10.82
N ALA A 114 -24.07 11.05 11.66
CA ALA A 114 -22.70 10.54 11.81
C ALA A 114 -22.16 9.94 10.53
N MET A 115 -22.97 9.14 9.82
CA MET A 115 -22.57 8.55 8.52
C MET A 115 -22.38 9.61 7.44
N ALA A 116 -23.24 10.62 7.37
CA ALA A 116 -23.08 11.75 6.46
C ALA A 116 -21.79 12.53 6.75
N GLY A 117 -21.48 12.78 8.03
CA GLY A 117 -20.23 13.41 8.44
C GLY A 117 -18.97 12.59 8.05
N MET A 118 -19.01 11.26 8.22
CA MET A 118 -17.93 10.39 7.78
C MET A 118 -17.74 10.42 6.26
N LEU A 119 -18.83 10.45 5.50
CA LEU A 119 -18.78 10.54 4.03
C LEU A 119 -18.12 11.84 3.57
N CYS A 120 -18.46 12.97 4.20
CA CYS A 120 -17.82 14.27 3.94
C CYS A 120 -16.33 14.25 4.29
N GLY A 121 -15.96 13.61 5.41
CA GLY A 121 -14.56 13.44 5.82
C GLY A 121 -13.75 12.63 4.81
N VAL A 122 -14.29 11.52 4.31
CA VAL A 122 -13.65 10.70 3.26
C VAL A 122 -13.48 11.51 1.97
N ALA A 123 -14.50 12.25 1.55
CA ALA A 123 -14.42 13.10 0.36
C ALA A 123 -13.32 14.17 0.50
N ALA A 124 -13.20 14.80 1.67
CA ALA A 124 -12.16 15.79 1.95
C ALA A 124 -10.75 15.18 1.88
N VAL A 125 -10.55 13.99 2.44
CA VAL A 125 -9.26 13.27 2.37
C VAL A 125 -8.90 12.91 0.94
N ILE A 126 -9.86 12.44 0.14
CA ILE A 126 -9.62 12.13 -1.28
C ILE A 126 -9.20 13.40 -2.03
N CYS A 127 -9.89 14.52 -1.83
CA CYS A 127 -9.51 15.80 -2.44
C CYS A 127 -8.11 16.26 -2.03
N ASP A 128 -7.76 16.12 -0.75
CA ASP A 128 -6.42 16.48 -0.26
C ASP A 128 -5.33 15.62 -0.91
N VAL A 129 -5.53 14.31 -0.98
CA VAL A 129 -4.58 13.37 -1.64
C VAL A 129 -4.42 13.73 -3.11
N VAL A 130 -5.52 13.97 -3.85
CA VAL A 130 -5.47 14.34 -5.26
C VAL A 130 -4.73 15.66 -5.47
N MET A 131 -5.00 16.67 -4.63
CA MET A 131 -4.29 17.96 -4.70
C MET A 131 -2.80 17.82 -4.41
N ASN A 132 -2.43 17.02 -3.42
CA ASN A 132 -1.02 16.79 -3.07
C ASN A 132 -0.28 16.02 -4.16
N MET A 133 -0.92 15.02 -4.78
CA MET A 133 -0.37 14.31 -5.93
C MET A 133 -0.22 15.24 -7.16
N ALA A 134 -1.21 16.06 -7.44
CA ALA A 134 -1.15 17.04 -8.52
C ALA A 134 0.00 18.03 -8.30
N LYS A 135 0.15 18.60 -7.10
CA LYS A 135 1.26 19.49 -6.74
C LYS A 135 2.62 18.81 -6.94
N SER A 136 2.76 17.56 -6.50
CA SER A 136 3.99 16.79 -6.65
C SER A 136 4.38 16.59 -8.12
N ILE A 137 3.41 16.26 -8.98
CA ILE A 137 3.63 16.09 -10.43
C ILE A 137 4.03 17.43 -11.08
N PHE A 138 3.32 18.52 -10.76
CA PHE A 138 3.65 19.85 -11.29
C PHE A 138 5.05 20.31 -10.86
N GLN A 139 5.41 20.11 -9.60
CA GLN A 139 6.71 20.48 -9.07
C GLN A 139 7.84 19.68 -9.71
N LYS A 140 7.65 18.37 -9.91
CA LYS A 140 8.62 17.51 -10.59
C LYS A 140 8.83 17.94 -12.06
N ASN A 141 7.76 18.28 -12.78
CA ASN A 141 7.84 18.79 -14.16
C ASN A 141 8.59 20.13 -14.25
N ILE A 142 8.38 21.03 -13.29
CA ILE A 142 9.07 22.33 -13.26
C ILE A 142 10.57 22.13 -12.97
N LEU A 143 10.90 21.25 -12.02
CA LEU A 143 12.30 20.94 -11.67
C LEU A 143 13.03 20.25 -12.83
N GLN A 144 12.37 19.35 -13.54
CA GLN A 144 12.92 18.66 -14.70
C GLN A 144 13.19 19.65 -15.85
N LYS A 145 12.23 20.53 -16.18
CA LYS A 145 12.43 21.59 -17.17
C LYS A 145 13.55 22.57 -16.80
N ARG A 146 13.70 22.90 -15.51
CA ARG A 146 14.82 23.74 -15.03
C ARG A 146 16.15 23.02 -15.16
N ALA A 147 16.22 21.74 -14.83
CA ALA A 147 17.42 20.92 -14.98
C ALA A 147 17.83 20.82 -16.46
N GLU A 148 16.91 20.55 -17.36
CA GLU A 148 17.15 20.51 -18.82
C GLU A 148 17.66 21.87 -19.33
N ALA A 149 17.06 22.97 -18.90
CA ALA A 149 17.49 24.32 -19.28
C ALA A 149 18.92 24.63 -18.77
N LEU A 150 19.27 24.20 -17.55
CA LEU A 150 20.60 24.38 -16.97
C LEU A 150 21.68 23.55 -17.69
N PHE A 151 21.32 22.34 -18.17
CA PHE A 151 22.24 21.50 -18.93
C PHE A 151 22.38 21.97 -20.40
N TYR A 152 21.31 22.49 -20.99
CA TYR A 152 21.32 22.92 -22.40
C TYR A 152 22.09 24.23 -22.63
N TYR A 153 22.05 25.14 -21.65
CA TYR A 153 22.68 26.48 -21.78
C TYR A 153 24.22 26.44 -21.93
N PRO A 154 24.99 25.69 -21.11
CA PRO A 154 26.43 25.65 -21.25
C PRO A 154 26.91 24.91 -22.52
N ILE A 155 26.12 23.95 -23.04
CA ILE A 155 26.49 23.22 -24.27
C ILE A 155 26.37 24.13 -25.48
N LYS A 156 25.30 24.95 -25.53
CA LYS A 156 25.09 25.90 -26.65
C LYS A 156 26.18 26.99 -26.69
N GLN A 157 26.71 27.42 -25.56
CA GLN A 157 27.77 28.42 -25.46
C GLN A 157 29.15 27.85 -25.88
N LYS A 158 29.37 26.54 -25.66
CA LYS A 158 30.59 25.84 -26.04
C LYS A 158 30.68 25.53 -27.55
N VAL A 159 29.55 25.40 -28.21
CA VAL A 159 29.44 25.10 -29.66
C VAL A 159 29.58 26.38 -30.50
N ASN A 160 29.31 27.56 -29.94
CA ASN A 160 29.48 28.86 -30.61
C ASN A 160 30.86 29.52 -30.42
N PHE A 161 31.90 28.75 -30.07
CA PHE A 161 33.26 29.26 -30.08
C PHE A 161 33.70 29.45 -31.55
N PRO A 162 33.91 30.67 -32.03
CA PRO A 162 34.39 30.87 -33.39
C PRO A 162 35.79 30.27 -33.49
N LEU A 163 35.91 29.27 -34.36
CA LEU A 163 37.25 28.83 -34.80
C LEU A 163 37.89 30.02 -35.46
N ASP A 164 38.83 30.65 -34.77
CA ASP A 164 39.72 31.65 -35.30
C ASP A 164 40.47 31.05 -36.51
N LYS A 165 40.17 31.59 -37.71
CA LYS A 165 40.79 31.18 -38.98
C LYS A 165 42.16 31.87 -39.13
N SER A 166 42.95 32.02 -38.09
CA SER A 166 44.31 32.60 -38.15
C SER A 166 45.32 31.60 -37.54
N LEU A 167 45.64 30.57 -38.28
CA LEU A 167 46.89 29.87 -38.18
C LEU A 167 47.51 29.79 -39.57
N PRO A 168 48.79 30.18 -39.68
CA PRO A 168 49.54 30.26 -40.95
C PRO A 168 49.83 28.92 -41.59
#